data_8e9b896e22019efaead74d555bd3b382
#
_entry.id   8e9b896e22019efaead74d555bd3b382
#
_cell.length_a   1.000
_cell.length_b   1.000
_cell.length_c   1.000
_cell.angle_alpha   90.00
_cell.angle_beta   90.00
_cell.angle_gamma   90.00
#
_symmetry.space_group_name_H-M   'P 1'
#
loop_
_entity.id
_entity.type
_entity.pdbx_description
1 polymer ?
#
loop_
_entity_poly.entity_id
_entity_poly.type
_entity_poly.pdbx_seq_one_letter_code
_entity_poly.pdbx_strand_id
1 'polypeptide(L)'
;MKSWLSIFLPKDEYKEKKVLYFLAESAVILLAISFIFLALKRFYPINQIRDEIVVAALSGLVIMYTIIRYMVSGIEYSNVFNKTEYKKEVRSIVFQSLKFVVIFSVIYLLFTGIPEAKGGWVDLLGLSFLIWTFMFFLNYFSLKRSFKKNCELEEDNKW
;
A
#
# COMPACT_ATOMS: atom_id res chain seq x y z
N MET A 1 14.10 -19.08 15.66
CA MET A 1 14.86 -17.83 15.42
C MET A 1 13.87 -16.76 14.94
N LYS A 2 13.76 -15.63 15.65
CA LYS A 2 12.94 -14.51 15.16
C LYS A 2 13.72 -13.83 14.02
N SER A 3 13.11 -13.76 12.84
CA SER A 3 13.69 -13.03 11.70
C SER A 3 13.72 -11.53 11.98
N TRP A 4 14.71 -10.81 11.49
CA TRP A 4 14.77 -9.34 11.52
C TRP A 4 13.54 -8.71 10.80
N LEU A 5 12.93 -9.45 9.88
CA LEU A 5 11.68 -9.06 9.22
C LEU A 5 10.51 -8.85 10.20
N SER A 6 10.55 -9.46 11.39
CA SER A 6 9.49 -9.30 12.41
C SER A 6 9.29 -7.86 12.88
N ILE A 7 10.26 -6.95 12.60
CA ILE A 7 10.15 -5.51 12.89
C ILE A 7 9.10 -4.84 11.99
N PHE A 8 8.97 -5.32 10.74
CA PHE A 8 8.07 -4.77 9.73
C PHE A 8 6.74 -5.51 9.60
N LEU A 9 6.63 -6.66 10.27
CA LEU A 9 5.45 -7.51 10.17
C LEU A 9 4.46 -7.21 11.29
N PRO A 10 3.16 -7.43 11.07
CA PRO A 10 2.14 -7.34 12.10
C PRO A 10 2.45 -8.29 13.26
N LYS A 11 2.09 -7.91 14.50
CA LYS A 11 2.27 -8.76 15.69
C LYS A 11 1.31 -9.96 15.73
N ASP A 12 0.26 -9.93 14.94
CA ASP A 12 -0.74 -10.99 14.81
C ASP A 12 -0.19 -12.09 13.90
N GLU A 13 -0.06 -13.32 14.40
CA GLU A 13 0.53 -14.45 13.67
C GLU A 13 -0.19 -14.78 12.36
N TYR A 14 -1.51 -14.63 12.30
CA TYR A 14 -2.27 -14.89 11.09
C TYR A 14 -1.98 -13.82 10.03
N LYS A 15 -1.97 -12.55 10.43
CA LYS A 15 -1.63 -11.43 9.54
C LYS A 15 -0.18 -11.53 9.08
N GLU A 16 0.74 -11.88 9.99
CA GLU A 16 2.16 -12.08 9.69
C GLU A 16 2.34 -13.13 8.58
N LYS A 17 1.75 -14.32 8.76
CA LYS A 17 1.82 -15.38 7.74
C LYS A 17 1.28 -14.92 6.40
N LYS A 18 0.14 -14.23 6.38
CA LYS A 18 -0.44 -13.72 5.11
C LYS A 18 0.46 -12.72 4.43
N VAL A 19 1.03 -11.77 5.16
CA VAL A 19 1.97 -10.78 4.59
C VAL A 19 3.21 -11.46 4.04
N LEU A 20 3.75 -12.46 4.74
CA LEU A 20 4.90 -13.25 4.25
C LEU A 20 4.57 -13.99 2.95
N TYR A 21 3.38 -14.57 2.80
CA TYR A 21 2.95 -15.17 1.55
C TYR A 21 2.86 -14.13 0.42
N PHE A 22 2.32 -12.94 0.67
CA PHE A 22 2.23 -11.90 -0.36
C PHE A 22 3.60 -11.39 -0.78
N LEU A 23 4.56 -11.28 0.16
CA LEU A 23 5.94 -10.97 -0.14
C LEU A 23 6.62 -12.07 -0.95
N ALA A 24 6.39 -13.34 -0.62
CA ALA A 24 6.91 -14.46 -1.38
C ALA A 24 6.33 -14.52 -2.81
N GLU A 25 5.02 -14.31 -2.96
CA GLU A 25 4.36 -14.20 -4.27
C GLU A 25 4.98 -13.05 -5.09
N SER A 26 5.15 -11.86 -4.48
CA SER A 26 5.75 -10.71 -5.16
C SER A 26 7.20 -10.95 -5.57
N ALA A 27 7.98 -11.68 -4.76
CA ALA A 27 9.36 -12.05 -5.09
C ALA A 27 9.43 -12.99 -6.31
N VAL A 28 8.53 -13.97 -6.40
CA VAL A 28 8.43 -14.87 -7.56
C VAL A 28 8.05 -14.09 -8.83
N ILE A 29 7.08 -13.18 -8.73
CA ILE A 29 6.67 -12.31 -9.84
C ILE A 29 7.84 -11.42 -10.28
N LEU A 30 8.57 -10.82 -9.32
CA LEU A 30 9.73 -9.99 -9.58
C LEU A 30 10.80 -10.76 -10.35
N LEU A 31 11.12 -11.99 -9.91
CA LEU A 31 12.08 -12.84 -10.59
C LEU A 31 11.63 -13.15 -12.03
N ALA A 32 10.38 -13.54 -12.23
CA ALA A 32 9.85 -13.83 -13.55
C ALA A 32 9.93 -12.62 -14.50
N ILE A 33 9.51 -11.44 -14.03
CA ILE A 33 9.57 -10.20 -14.83
C ILE A 33 11.03 -9.82 -15.11
N SER A 34 11.94 -9.96 -14.14
CA SER A 34 13.36 -9.68 -14.32
C SER A 34 13.99 -10.57 -15.39
N PHE A 35 13.67 -11.87 -15.41
CA PHE A 35 14.15 -12.79 -16.45
C PHE A 35 13.60 -12.44 -17.83
N ILE A 36 12.30 -12.11 -17.92
CA ILE A 36 11.67 -11.65 -19.18
C ILE A 36 12.37 -10.37 -19.68
N PHE A 37 12.60 -9.41 -18.77
CA PHE A 37 13.27 -8.15 -19.11
C PHE A 37 14.70 -8.37 -19.63
N LEU A 38 15.47 -9.25 -18.97
CA LEU A 38 16.83 -9.62 -19.41
C LEU A 38 16.81 -10.29 -20.78
N ALA A 39 15.85 -11.20 -21.04
CA ALA A 39 15.69 -11.83 -22.33
C ALA A 39 15.35 -10.81 -23.41
N LEU A 40 14.39 -9.90 -23.13
CA LEU A 40 14.03 -8.83 -24.09
C LEU A 40 15.20 -7.89 -24.37
N LYS A 41 15.97 -7.49 -23.34
CA LYS A 41 17.16 -6.64 -23.52
C LYS A 41 18.22 -7.30 -24.39
N ARG A 42 18.27 -8.66 -24.41
CA ARG A 42 19.21 -9.41 -25.27
C ARG A 42 18.83 -9.37 -26.75
N PHE A 43 17.52 -9.42 -27.05
CA PHE A 43 17.01 -9.51 -28.42
C PHE A 43 16.66 -8.15 -29.02
N TYR A 44 16.34 -7.16 -28.20
CA TYR A 44 15.97 -5.81 -28.63
C TYR A 44 16.94 -4.78 -28.03
N PRO A 45 17.38 -3.78 -28.81
CA PRO A 45 18.26 -2.72 -28.31
C PRO A 45 17.48 -1.72 -27.42
N ILE A 46 17.08 -2.16 -26.23
CA ILE A 46 16.37 -1.33 -25.23
C ILE A 46 17.38 -0.46 -24.44
N ASN A 47 18.36 0.11 -25.13
CA ASN A 47 19.44 0.89 -24.50
C ASN A 47 18.99 2.32 -24.10
N GLN A 48 17.76 2.72 -24.42
CA GLN A 48 17.24 4.06 -24.11
C GLN A 48 16.66 4.18 -22.70
N ILE A 49 16.34 3.06 -22.03
CA ILE A 49 15.79 3.09 -20.68
C ILE A 49 16.94 3.07 -19.68
N ARG A 50 17.00 4.10 -18.84
CA ARG A 50 18.00 4.18 -17.77
C ARG A 50 17.75 3.06 -16.76
N ASP A 51 18.81 2.39 -16.35
CA ASP A 51 18.75 1.24 -15.44
C ASP A 51 18.11 1.62 -14.08
N GLU A 52 18.28 2.86 -13.62
CA GLU A 52 17.66 3.37 -12.40
C GLU A 52 16.11 3.35 -12.47
N ILE A 53 15.55 3.68 -13.63
CA ILE A 53 14.10 3.66 -13.85
C ILE A 53 13.58 2.23 -13.81
N VAL A 54 14.33 1.27 -14.36
CA VAL A 54 13.96 -0.14 -14.32
C VAL A 54 13.95 -0.66 -12.88
N VAL A 55 14.98 -0.36 -12.10
CA VAL A 55 15.07 -0.77 -10.69
C VAL A 55 13.93 -0.13 -9.87
N ALA A 56 13.66 1.16 -10.08
CA ALA A 56 12.56 1.84 -9.41
C ALA A 56 11.19 1.23 -9.78
N ALA A 57 10.95 0.91 -11.06
CA ALA A 57 9.72 0.29 -11.51
C ALA A 57 9.53 -1.12 -10.93
N LEU A 58 10.58 -1.96 -10.91
CA LEU A 58 10.54 -3.29 -10.32
C LEU A 58 10.29 -3.25 -8.82
N SER A 59 10.94 -2.33 -8.10
CA SER A 59 10.72 -2.12 -6.66
C SER A 59 9.29 -1.64 -6.38
N GLY A 60 8.81 -0.68 -7.17
CA GLY A 60 7.44 -0.18 -7.10
C GLY A 60 6.40 -1.28 -7.32
N LEU A 61 6.65 -2.19 -8.26
CA LEU A 61 5.77 -3.33 -8.54
C LEU A 61 5.61 -4.25 -7.32
N VAL A 62 6.72 -4.58 -6.63
CA VAL A 62 6.68 -5.40 -5.41
C VAL A 62 5.83 -4.74 -4.32
N ILE A 63 6.05 -3.44 -4.10
CA ILE A 63 5.30 -2.67 -3.10
C ILE A 63 3.81 -2.63 -3.46
N MET A 64 3.48 -2.26 -4.70
CA MET A 64 2.10 -2.18 -5.19
C MET A 64 1.38 -3.52 -5.11
N TYR A 65 2.03 -4.61 -5.54
CA TYR A 65 1.47 -5.95 -5.44
C TYR A 65 1.13 -6.32 -4.00
N THR A 66 2.09 -6.12 -3.09
CA THR A 66 1.91 -6.46 -1.67
C THR A 66 0.76 -5.65 -1.04
N ILE A 67 0.68 -4.35 -1.31
CA ILE A 67 -0.40 -3.49 -0.82
C ILE A 67 -1.76 -3.95 -1.35
N ILE A 68 -1.87 -4.19 -2.66
CA ILE A 68 -3.13 -4.63 -3.29
C ILE A 68 -3.57 -5.97 -2.71
N ARG A 69 -2.67 -6.94 -2.58
CA ARG A 69 -2.96 -8.25 -1.99
C ARG A 69 -3.42 -8.14 -0.53
N TYR A 70 -2.75 -7.29 0.25
CA TYR A 70 -3.11 -7.04 1.64
C TYR A 70 -4.53 -6.48 1.74
N MET A 71 -4.87 -5.47 0.94
CA MET A 71 -6.21 -4.86 0.90
C MET A 71 -7.29 -5.86 0.47
N VAL A 72 -7.04 -6.62 -0.62
CA VAL A 72 -8.02 -7.59 -1.15
C VAL A 72 -8.21 -8.77 -0.21
N SER A 73 -7.22 -9.11 0.60
CA SER A 73 -7.30 -10.22 1.56
C SER A 73 -8.34 -10.03 2.68
N GLY A 74 -8.70 -8.78 2.98
CA GLY A 74 -9.68 -8.44 4.02
C GLY A 74 -9.24 -8.84 5.43
N ILE A 75 -7.93 -8.81 5.72
CA ILE A 75 -7.38 -9.17 7.04
C ILE A 75 -7.08 -7.98 7.94
N GLU A 76 -7.09 -6.76 7.39
CA GLU A 76 -6.65 -5.57 8.10
C GLU A 76 -7.57 -5.22 9.28
N TYR A 77 -8.87 -5.14 9.02
CA TYR A 77 -9.89 -4.76 10.00
C TYR A 77 -10.64 -5.99 10.55
N SER A 78 -9.91 -6.89 11.21
CA SER A 78 -10.45 -8.16 11.72
C SER A 78 -11.50 -8.01 12.82
N ASN A 79 -11.62 -6.83 13.46
CA ASN A 79 -12.49 -6.58 14.59
C ASN A 79 -13.78 -5.83 14.23
N VAL A 80 -14.06 -5.62 12.94
CA VAL A 80 -15.23 -4.87 12.48
C VAL A 80 -16.31 -5.84 12.03
N PHE A 81 -17.30 -6.08 12.90
CA PHE A 81 -18.40 -7.02 12.65
C PHE A 81 -19.75 -6.34 12.47
N ASN A 82 -19.93 -5.12 12.99
CA ASN A 82 -21.19 -4.42 12.94
C ASN A 82 -21.09 -3.04 12.27
N LYS A 83 -22.28 -2.49 11.87
CA LYS A 83 -22.35 -1.20 11.16
C LYS A 83 -21.86 -0.01 12.00
N THR A 84 -21.94 -0.10 13.33
CA THR A 84 -21.48 0.97 14.22
C THR A 84 -19.97 1.05 14.24
N GLU A 85 -19.30 -0.09 14.36
CA GLU A 85 -17.83 -0.19 14.25
C GLU A 85 -17.34 0.23 12.87
N TYR A 86 -18.04 -0.21 11.82
CA TYR A 86 -17.72 0.21 10.44
C TYR A 86 -17.71 1.74 10.29
N LYS A 87 -18.76 2.43 10.76
CA LYS A 87 -18.83 3.91 10.71
C LYS A 87 -17.72 4.57 11.53
N LYS A 88 -17.37 4.00 12.69
CA LYS A 88 -16.28 4.48 13.54
C LYS A 88 -14.94 4.36 12.82
N GLU A 89 -14.70 3.21 12.16
CA GLU A 89 -13.46 3.00 11.40
C GLU A 89 -13.37 3.88 10.15
N VAL A 90 -14.47 4.11 9.42
CA VAL A 90 -14.47 5.10 8.32
C VAL A 90 -14.02 6.47 8.80
N ARG A 91 -14.52 6.92 9.96
CA ARG A 91 -14.08 8.21 10.55
C ARG A 91 -12.61 8.17 10.94
N SER A 92 -12.13 7.08 11.51
CA SER A 92 -10.71 6.86 11.84
C SER A 92 -9.83 6.96 10.61
N ILE A 93 -10.22 6.32 9.49
CA ILE A 93 -9.51 6.36 8.20
C ILE A 93 -9.36 7.81 7.69
N VAL A 94 -10.42 8.62 7.75
CA VAL A 94 -10.35 10.04 7.35
C VAL A 94 -9.29 10.78 8.17
N PHE A 95 -9.30 10.61 9.51
CA PHE A 95 -8.31 11.26 10.36
C PHE A 95 -6.89 10.75 10.14
N GLN A 96 -6.71 9.44 9.92
CA GLN A 96 -5.40 8.85 9.63
C GLN A 96 -4.86 9.36 8.29
N SER A 97 -5.69 9.42 7.26
CA SER A 97 -5.30 9.96 5.95
C SER A 97 -4.91 11.44 6.04
N LEU A 98 -5.62 12.25 6.83
CA LEU A 98 -5.27 13.65 7.08
C LEU A 98 -3.92 13.79 7.82
N LYS A 99 -3.70 12.98 8.87
CA LYS A 99 -2.40 12.96 9.58
C LYS A 99 -1.25 12.64 8.63
N PHE A 100 -1.45 11.67 7.74
CA PHE A 100 -0.42 11.29 6.78
C PHE A 100 -0.09 12.45 5.82
N VAL A 101 -1.09 13.18 5.34
CA VAL A 101 -0.89 14.35 4.47
C VAL A 101 -0.12 15.45 5.19
N VAL A 102 -0.42 15.70 6.47
CA VAL A 102 0.34 16.70 7.25
C VAL A 102 1.81 16.30 7.34
N ILE A 103 2.09 15.04 7.68
CA ILE A 103 3.46 14.52 7.76
C ILE A 103 4.16 14.64 6.41
N PHE A 104 3.48 14.24 5.33
CA PHE A 104 4.01 14.35 3.96
C PHE A 104 4.33 15.80 3.60
N SER A 105 3.42 16.72 3.88
CA SER A 105 3.61 18.16 3.58
C SER A 105 4.82 18.74 4.33
N VAL A 106 4.99 18.36 5.60
CA VAL A 106 6.17 18.77 6.39
C VAL A 106 7.46 18.22 5.78
N ILE A 107 7.48 16.92 5.44
CA ILE A 107 8.64 16.29 4.81
C ILE A 107 8.94 16.95 3.45
N TYR A 108 7.93 17.19 2.63
CA TYR A 108 8.09 17.86 1.34
C TYR A 108 8.74 19.24 1.51
N LEU A 109 8.24 20.06 2.44
CA LEU A 109 8.80 21.40 2.70
C LEU A 109 10.24 21.35 3.24
N LEU A 110 10.60 20.32 4.01
CA LEU A 110 11.98 20.15 4.50
C LEU A 110 12.95 19.83 3.36
N PHE A 111 12.52 19.08 2.34
CA PHE A 111 13.39 18.71 1.21
C PHE A 111 13.42 19.76 0.10
N THR A 112 12.30 20.40 -0.20
CA THR A 112 12.18 21.36 -1.32
C THR A 112 12.33 22.82 -0.89
N GLY A 113 12.27 23.09 0.42
CA GLY A 113 12.17 24.45 0.96
C GLY A 113 10.76 25.02 0.87
N ILE A 114 10.59 26.21 1.44
CA ILE A 114 9.30 26.95 1.39
C ILE A 114 9.14 27.55 -0.01
N PRO A 115 8.03 27.27 -0.73
CA PRO A 115 7.80 27.80 -2.06
C PRO A 115 7.70 29.34 -2.05
N GLU A 116 8.52 30.01 -2.84
CA GLU A 116 8.47 31.49 -2.99
C GLU A 116 7.38 31.91 -3.97
N ALA A 117 7.08 31.06 -4.97
CA ALA A 117 6.08 31.35 -6.02
C ALA A 117 4.73 30.69 -5.70
N LYS A 118 3.64 31.33 -6.13
CA LYS A 118 2.26 30.77 -6.02
C LYS A 118 2.14 29.40 -6.67
N GLY A 119 2.87 29.13 -7.76
CA GLY A 119 2.90 27.81 -8.42
C GLY A 119 3.33 26.69 -7.50
N GLY A 120 4.38 26.86 -6.72
CA GLY A 120 4.87 25.85 -5.77
C GLY A 120 3.88 25.49 -4.66
N TRP A 121 3.06 26.45 -4.22
CA TRP A 121 1.96 26.17 -3.28
C TRP A 121 0.83 25.35 -3.94
N VAL A 122 0.51 25.65 -5.20
CA VAL A 122 -0.50 24.88 -5.97
C VAL A 122 -0.02 23.45 -6.15
N ASP A 123 1.25 23.24 -6.47
CA ASP A 123 1.85 21.91 -6.63
C ASP A 123 1.80 21.12 -5.31
N LEU A 124 2.18 21.73 -4.20
CA LEU A 124 2.12 21.11 -2.87
C LEU A 124 0.68 20.71 -2.50
N LEU A 125 -0.28 21.62 -2.69
CA LEU A 125 -1.69 21.34 -2.38
C LEU A 125 -2.26 20.26 -3.30
N GLY A 126 -1.93 20.31 -4.59
CA GLY A 126 -2.33 19.29 -5.57
C GLY A 126 -1.82 17.90 -5.22
N LEU A 127 -0.53 17.78 -4.93
CA LEU A 127 0.10 16.53 -4.49
C LEU A 127 -0.50 16.04 -3.17
N SER A 128 -0.67 16.93 -2.20
CA SER A 128 -1.27 16.61 -0.90
C SER A 128 -2.69 16.07 -1.05
N PHE A 129 -3.51 16.68 -1.92
CA PHE A 129 -4.87 16.23 -2.21
C PHE A 129 -4.89 14.87 -2.91
N LEU A 130 -4.00 14.64 -3.88
CA LEU A 130 -3.87 13.34 -4.54
C LEU A 130 -3.49 12.23 -3.56
N ILE A 131 -2.50 12.49 -2.70
CA ILE A 131 -2.05 11.54 -1.69
C ILE A 131 -3.17 11.23 -0.69
N TRP A 132 -3.88 12.27 -0.22
CA TRP A 132 -5.03 12.09 0.68
C TRP A 132 -6.10 11.20 0.06
N THR A 133 -6.49 11.51 -1.17
CA THR A 133 -7.50 10.77 -1.92
C THR A 133 -7.08 9.30 -2.08
N PHE A 134 -5.85 9.08 -2.50
CA PHE A 134 -5.30 7.74 -2.70
C PHE A 134 -5.28 6.94 -1.38
N MET A 135 -4.74 7.49 -0.30
CA MET A 135 -4.68 6.83 1.01
C MET A 135 -6.08 6.56 1.59
N PHE A 136 -7.01 7.51 1.43
CA PHE A 136 -8.39 7.32 1.85
C PHE A 136 -9.04 6.15 1.12
N PHE A 137 -8.96 6.11 -0.21
CA PHE A 137 -9.56 5.04 -1.00
C PHE A 137 -8.93 3.68 -0.70
N LEU A 138 -7.63 3.59 -0.57
CA LEU A 138 -6.94 2.33 -0.23
C LEU A 138 -7.49 1.75 1.08
N ASN A 139 -7.49 2.55 2.15
CA ASN A 139 -7.97 2.11 3.46
C ASN A 139 -9.48 1.83 3.48
N TYR A 140 -10.27 2.63 2.75
CA TYR A 140 -11.71 2.42 2.63
C TYR A 140 -12.05 1.11 1.92
N PHE A 141 -11.37 0.78 0.83
CA PHE A 141 -11.55 -0.51 0.14
C PHE A 141 -11.14 -1.68 1.02
N SER A 142 -10.01 -1.55 1.75
CA SER A 142 -9.57 -2.56 2.71
C SER A 142 -10.61 -2.80 3.81
N LEU A 143 -11.13 -1.72 4.41
CA LEU A 143 -12.20 -1.80 5.41
C LEU A 143 -13.48 -2.47 4.87
N LYS A 144 -13.92 -2.05 3.69
CA LYS A 144 -15.13 -2.61 3.06
C LYS A 144 -14.97 -4.12 2.80
N ARG A 145 -13.77 -4.54 2.35
CA ARG A 145 -13.49 -5.95 2.08
C ARG A 145 -13.41 -6.76 3.38
N SER A 146 -12.74 -6.21 4.41
CA SER A 146 -12.65 -6.85 5.74
C SER A 146 -14.04 -7.00 6.36
N PHE A 147 -14.86 -5.97 6.33
CA PHE A 147 -16.22 -6.00 6.87
C PHE A 147 -17.09 -7.07 6.20
N LYS A 148 -17.05 -7.13 4.85
CA LYS A 148 -17.81 -8.16 4.12
C LYS A 148 -17.39 -9.56 4.55
N LYS A 149 -16.09 -9.82 4.60
CA LYS A 149 -15.55 -11.13 5.00
C LYS A 149 -15.90 -11.49 6.45
N ASN A 150 -15.84 -10.53 7.37
CA ASN A 150 -16.17 -10.77 8.76
C ASN A 150 -17.67 -11.12 8.95
N CYS A 151 -18.56 -10.45 8.20
CA CYS A 151 -20.00 -10.78 8.22
C CYS A 151 -20.26 -12.20 7.66
N GLU A 152 -19.60 -12.58 6.56
CA GLU A 152 -19.70 -13.94 6.01
C GLU A 152 -19.27 -15.00 7.03
N LEU A 153 -18.14 -14.80 7.72
CA LEU A 153 -17.65 -15.73 8.76
C LEU A 153 -18.58 -15.80 9.98
N GLU A 154 -19.27 -14.71 10.34
CA GLU A 154 -20.24 -14.71 11.44
C GLU A 154 -21.51 -15.48 11.07
N GLU A 155 -21.94 -15.43 9.81
CA GLU A 155 -23.08 -16.19 9.31
C GLU A 155 -22.77 -17.69 9.28
N ASP A 156 -21.59 -18.09 8.82
CA ASP A 156 -21.17 -19.50 8.76
C ASP A 156 -21.05 -20.15 10.16
N ASN A 157 -20.71 -19.37 11.18
CA ASN A 157 -20.59 -19.87 12.56
C ASN A 157 -21.93 -20.00 13.30
N LYS A 158 -23.06 -19.61 12.68
CA LYS A 158 -24.41 -19.72 13.28
C LYS A 158 -25.11 -21.05 12.96
N TRP A 159 -24.49 -21.92 12.16
CA TRP A 159 -24.96 -23.26 11.79
C TRP A 159 -24.12 -24.35 12.43
#